data_cbcab32305a54020c63e59efe3f66010
#
_entry.id   cbcab32305a54020c63e59efe3f66010
#
_cell.length_a   1.000
_cell.length_b   1.000
_cell.length_c   1.000
_cell.angle_alpha   90.00
_cell.angle_beta   90.00
_cell.angle_gamma   90.00
#
_symmetry.space_group_name_H-M   'P 1'
#
loop_
_entity.id
_entity.type
_entity.pdbx_description
1 polymer ?
#
loop_
_entity_poly.entity_id
_entity_poly.type
_entity_poly.pdbx_seq_one_letter_code
_entity_poly.pdbx_strand_id
1 'polypeptide(L)'
;MLFNIPQSESFEINTIVLDLNGTLTVNGILSEDTKQLIIKLKDLEYKIVLISGDIRGNAKTIADELDIELLLGKTSNEKALQMKNFDKETTAAIGNARIDIGTFENARLSVATLQAEGIHTGILQHVDIIVPNINNALNLFIEKKSLEGTLRE
;
A
#
# COMPACT_ATOMS: atom_id res chain seq x y z
N MET A 1 5.75 11.86 -6.15
CA MET A 1 5.73 13.00 -5.19
C MET A 1 6.99 12.95 -4.32
N LEU A 2 7.70 14.05 -4.19
CA LEU A 2 8.93 14.16 -3.37
C LEU A 2 8.58 14.36 -1.89
N PHE A 3 9.22 13.58 -1.01
CA PHE A 3 9.17 13.70 0.45
C PHE A 3 10.54 14.14 0.97
N ASN A 4 10.56 15.23 1.75
CA ASN A 4 11.77 15.79 2.31
C ASN A 4 11.84 15.43 3.81
N ILE A 5 12.61 14.40 4.13
CA ILE A 5 12.69 13.89 5.49
C ILE A 5 13.72 14.73 6.27
N PRO A 6 13.32 15.44 7.34
CA PRO A 6 14.26 16.22 8.14
C PRO A 6 15.37 15.34 8.72
N GLN A 7 16.62 15.77 8.52
CA GLN A 7 17.84 15.09 9.00
C GLN A 7 18.08 13.70 8.40
N SER A 8 17.35 13.35 7.32
CA SER A 8 17.51 12.10 6.59
C SER A 8 17.46 12.34 5.07
N GLU A 9 17.61 11.26 4.29
CA GLU A 9 17.58 11.34 2.83
C GLU A 9 16.15 11.54 2.31
N SER A 10 15.99 12.50 1.39
CA SER A 10 14.71 12.70 0.68
C SER A 10 14.49 11.60 -0.35
N PHE A 11 13.25 11.22 -0.57
CA PHE A 11 12.88 10.22 -1.58
C PHE A 11 11.60 10.61 -2.32
N GLU A 12 11.40 10.00 -3.48
CA GLU A 12 10.19 10.19 -4.28
C GLU A 12 9.33 8.93 -4.27
N ILE A 13 8.02 9.08 -4.17
CA ILE A 13 7.06 8.02 -4.43
C ILE A 13 6.13 8.45 -5.57
N ASN A 14 5.99 7.60 -6.57
CA ASN A 14 5.08 7.78 -7.69
C ASN A 14 4.13 6.58 -7.88
N THR A 15 4.44 5.44 -7.28
CA THR A 15 3.64 4.23 -7.35
C THR A 15 3.25 3.76 -5.95
N ILE A 16 1.98 3.42 -5.73
CA ILE A 16 1.47 2.85 -4.49
C ILE A 16 0.88 1.49 -4.80
N VAL A 17 1.46 0.45 -4.23
CA VAL A 17 0.99 -0.94 -4.33
C VAL A 17 0.17 -1.27 -3.10
N LEU A 18 -1.04 -1.78 -3.32
CA LEU A 18 -2.01 -2.13 -2.28
C LEU A 18 -2.25 -3.63 -2.26
N ASP A 19 -2.32 -4.22 -1.07
CA ASP A 19 -3.01 -5.50 -0.86
C ASP A 19 -4.51 -5.28 -0.77
N LEU A 20 -5.31 -6.33 -0.97
CA LEU A 20 -6.77 -6.27 -0.98
C LEU A 20 -7.38 -6.57 0.40
N ASN A 21 -7.29 -7.84 0.82
CA ASN A 21 -8.03 -8.34 1.98
C ASN A 21 -7.35 -7.94 3.29
N GLY A 22 -8.09 -7.24 4.17
CA GLY A 22 -7.53 -6.69 5.40
C GLY A 22 -6.69 -5.43 5.20
N THR A 23 -6.61 -4.92 3.99
CA THR A 23 -5.91 -3.67 3.62
C THR A 23 -6.87 -2.72 2.92
N LEU A 24 -7.03 -2.83 1.59
CA LEU A 24 -7.95 -1.97 0.83
C LEU A 24 -9.41 -2.25 1.18
N THR A 25 -9.75 -3.50 1.46
CA THR A 25 -11.07 -3.90 1.96
C THR A 25 -10.99 -4.50 3.35
N VAL A 26 -12.07 -4.36 4.12
CA VAL A 26 -12.28 -5.01 5.41
C VAL A 26 -13.49 -5.93 5.29
N ASN A 27 -13.30 -7.22 5.57
CA ASN A 27 -14.33 -8.27 5.37
C ASN A 27 -14.91 -8.27 3.94
N GLY A 28 -14.08 -7.95 2.95
CA GLY A 28 -14.47 -7.88 1.54
C GLY A 28 -15.22 -6.60 1.12
N ILE A 29 -15.37 -5.63 2.03
CA ILE A 29 -16.10 -4.37 1.78
C ILE A 29 -15.10 -3.24 1.53
N LEU A 30 -15.25 -2.57 0.40
CA LEU A 30 -14.57 -1.31 0.09
C LEU A 30 -15.45 -0.14 0.53
N SER A 31 -14.94 0.72 1.42
CA SER A 31 -15.70 1.89 1.89
C SER A 31 -15.70 3.01 0.86
N GLU A 32 -16.75 3.84 0.88
CA GLU A 32 -16.83 5.01 0.00
C GLU A 32 -15.71 6.02 0.29
N ASP A 33 -15.37 6.23 1.56
CA ASP A 33 -14.26 7.13 1.94
C ASP A 33 -12.93 6.66 1.34
N THR A 34 -12.67 5.34 1.34
CA THR A 34 -11.46 4.77 0.73
C THR A 34 -11.44 4.99 -0.77
N LYS A 35 -12.58 4.84 -1.47
CA LYS A 35 -12.69 5.14 -2.90
C LYS A 35 -12.32 6.60 -3.22
N GLN A 36 -12.85 7.55 -2.44
CA GLN A 36 -12.56 8.97 -2.61
C GLN A 36 -11.06 9.29 -2.41
N LEU A 37 -10.41 8.63 -1.45
CA LEU A 37 -8.97 8.80 -1.24
C LEU A 37 -8.15 8.22 -2.42
N ILE A 38 -8.55 7.08 -2.98
CA ILE A 38 -7.90 6.53 -4.19
C ILE A 38 -8.03 7.49 -5.38
N ILE A 39 -9.23 8.06 -5.60
CA ILE A 39 -9.44 9.07 -6.64
C ILE A 39 -8.52 10.27 -6.43
N LYS A 40 -8.45 10.79 -5.21
CA LYS A 40 -7.59 11.92 -4.87
C LYS A 40 -6.10 11.63 -5.10
N LEU A 41 -5.64 10.40 -4.81
CA LEU A 41 -4.26 9.99 -5.09
C LEU A 41 -3.99 9.90 -6.60
N LYS A 42 -4.94 9.42 -7.40
CA LYS A 42 -4.84 9.42 -8.87
C LYS A 42 -4.77 10.85 -9.42
N ASP A 43 -5.56 11.79 -8.87
CA ASP A 43 -5.50 13.22 -9.23
C ASP A 43 -4.16 13.87 -8.87
N LEU A 44 -3.47 13.33 -7.85
CA LEU A 44 -2.10 13.71 -7.48
C LEU A 44 -1.03 12.98 -8.30
N GLU A 45 -1.43 12.30 -9.38
CA GLU A 45 -0.59 11.59 -10.34
C GLU A 45 0.14 10.35 -9.77
N TYR A 46 -0.34 9.76 -8.66
CA TYR A 46 0.14 8.46 -8.24
C TYR A 46 -0.39 7.35 -9.14
N LYS A 47 0.48 6.43 -9.54
CA LYS A 47 0.07 5.13 -10.06
C LYS A 47 -0.38 4.24 -8.90
N ILE A 48 -1.63 3.78 -8.92
CA ILE A 48 -2.18 2.85 -7.92
C ILE A 48 -2.28 1.47 -8.53
N VAL A 49 -1.77 0.47 -7.82
CA VAL A 49 -1.78 -0.94 -8.27
C VAL A 49 -2.28 -1.83 -7.15
N LEU A 50 -3.14 -2.77 -7.48
CA LEU A 50 -3.61 -3.81 -6.57
C LEU A 50 -2.86 -5.11 -6.84
N ILE A 51 -2.17 -5.67 -5.82
CA ILE A 51 -1.57 -7.01 -5.90
C ILE A 51 -2.26 -7.91 -4.89
N SER A 52 -3.04 -8.89 -5.35
CA SER A 52 -3.88 -9.73 -4.50
C SER A 52 -3.73 -11.21 -4.81
N GLY A 53 -3.88 -12.05 -3.78
CA GLY A 53 -4.10 -13.50 -3.93
C GLY A 53 -5.53 -13.86 -4.32
N ASP A 54 -6.45 -12.89 -4.28
CA ASP A 54 -7.87 -12.99 -4.66
C ASP A 54 -8.64 -14.12 -3.96
N ILE A 55 -8.39 -14.29 -2.66
CA ILE A 55 -9.02 -15.36 -1.86
C ILE A 55 -10.56 -15.27 -1.88
N ARG A 56 -11.12 -14.06 -1.95
CA ARG A 56 -12.57 -13.82 -1.97
C ARG A 56 -13.17 -13.80 -3.38
N GLY A 57 -12.34 -13.83 -4.44
CA GLY A 57 -12.79 -13.80 -5.84
C GLY A 57 -13.40 -12.46 -6.28
N ASN A 58 -13.08 -11.36 -5.59
CA ASN A 58 -13.63 -10.02 -5.89
C ASN A 58 -12.57 -8.99 -6.31
N ALA A 59 -11.31 -9.40 -6.44
CA ALA A 59 -10.20 -8.49 -6.76
C ALA A 59 -10.43 -7.74 -8.08
N LYS A 60 -10.89 -8.44 -9.12
CA LYS A 60 -11.16 -7.82 -10.41
C LYS A 60 -12.29 -6.79 -10.33
N THR A 61 -13.38 -7.11 -9.65
CA THR A 61 -14.51 -6.17 -9.45
C THR A 61 -14.06 -4.89 -8.76
N ILE A 62 -13.25 -5.02 -7.69
CA ILE A 62 -12.73 -3.87 -6.96
C ILE A 62 -11.75 -3.05 -7.83
N ALA A 63 -10.85 -3.71 -8.56
CA ALA A 63 -9.90 -3.03 -9.42
C ALA A 63 -10.60 -2.28 -10.56
N ASP A 64 -11.60 -2.90 -11.19
CA ASP A 64 -12.41 -2.28 -12.25
C ASP A 64 -13.22 -1.08 -11.70
N GLU A 65 -13.80 -1.20 -10.50
CA GLU A 65 -14.54 -0.11 -9.84
C GLU A 65 -13.66 1.10 -9.54
N LEU A 66 -12.40 0.87 -9.15
CA LEU A 66 -11.43 1.91 -8.85
C LEU A 66 -10.65 2.40 -10.09
N ASP A 67 -10.82 1.71 -11.21
CA ASP A 67 -10.03 1.94 -12.43
C ASP A 67 -8.53 1.94 -12.14
N ILE A 68 -8.05 0.82 -11.55
CA ILE A 68 -6.65 0.58 -11.20
C ILE A 68 -6.17 -0.77 -11.75
N GLU A 69 -4.84 -0.89 -11.92
CA GLU A 69 -4.21 -2.13 -12.38
C GLU A 69 -4.32 -3.23 -11.32
N LEU A 70 -4.69 -4.45 -11.74
CA LEU A 70 -4.69 -5.65 -10.90
C LEU A 70 -3.59 -6.61 -11.37
N LEU A 71 -2.75 -7.03 -10.42
CA LEU A 71 -1.80 -8.13 -10.58
C LEU A 71 -2.14 -9.23 -9.57
N LEU A 72 -2.00 -10.50 -9.99
CA LEU A 72 -2.25 -11.64 -9.11
C LEU A 72 -0.93 -12.15 -8.50
N GLY A 73 -0.96 -12.40 -7.21
CA GLY A 73 0.15 -12.98 -6.44
C GLY A 73 -0.39 -13.72 -5.22
N LYS A 74 -0.40 -15.05 -5.28
CA LYS A 74 -0.98 -15.94 -4.26
C LYS A 74 -0.01 -16.28 -3.13
N THR A 75 1.27 -16.00 -3.32
CA THR A 75 2.34 -16.23 -2.33
C THR A 75 3.19 -14.97 -2.19
N SER A 76 3.96 -14.88 -1.11
CA SER A 76 4.92 -13.78 -0.91
C SER A 76 5.92 -13.69 -2.08
N ASN A 77 6.41 -14.84 -2.57
CA ASN A 77 7.33 -14.89 -3.71
C ASN A 77 6.67 -14.42 -5.01
N GLU A 78 5.41 -14.78 -5.25
CA GLU A 78 4.68 -14.29 -6.42
C GLU A 78 4.44 -12.78 -6.35
N LYS A 79 4.07 -12.25 -5.17
CA LYS A 79 3.97 -10.80 -4.95
C LYS A 79 5.32 -10.11 -5.19
N ALA A 80 6.42 -10.66 -4.69
CA ALA A 80 7.77 -10.14 -4.94
C ALA A 80 8.12 -10.13 -6.44
N LEU A 81 7.68 -11.14 -7.21
CA LEU A 81 7.86 -11.16 -8.67
C LEU A 81 7.05 -10.06 -9.36
N GLN A 82 5.81 -9.80 -8.93
CA GLN A 82 5.00 -8.70 -9.47
C GLN A 82 5.64 -7.33 -9.19
N MET A 83 6.27 -7.17 -8.04
CA MET A 83 6.96 -5.92 -7.68
C MET A 83 8.11 -5.56 -8.63
N LYS A 84 8.70 -6.52 -9.34
CA LYS A 84 9.74 -6.26 -10.36
C LYS A 84 9.26 -5.44 -11.56
N ASN A 85 7.95 -5.27 -11.72
CA ASN A 85 7.38 -4.39 -12.74
C ASN A 85 7.48 -2.89 -12.38
N PHE A 86 7.92 -2.59 -11.16
CA PHE A 86 7.98 -1.23 -10.63
C PHE A 86 9.40 -0.91 -10.16
N ASP A 87 9.76 0.38 -10.21
CA ASP A 87 11.01 0.85 -9.62
C ASP A 87 10.87 0.85 -8.09
N LYS A 88 11.70 0.04 -7.43
CA LYS A 88 11.72 -0.09 -5.97
C LYS A 88 11.87 1.26 -5.27
N GLU A 89 12.77 2.12 -5.78
CA GLU A 89 13.14 3.39 -5.15
C GLU A 89 12.02 4.43 -5.17
N THR A 90 10.99 4.23 -6.02
CA THR A 90 9.86 5.14 -6.15
C THR A 90 8.50 4.50 -5.84
N THR A 91 8.52 3.29 -5.27
CA THR A 91 7.30 2.53 -4.94
C THR A 91 7.09 2.45 -3.43
N ALA A 92 5.84 2.68 -3.00
CA ALA A 92 5.35 2.37 -1.66
C ALA A 92 4.47 1.13 -1.68
N ALA A 93 4.49 0.33 -0.60
CA ALA A 93 3.63 -0.84 -0.42
C ALA A 93 2.78 -0.71 0.85
N ILE A 94 1.50 -1.09 0.75
CA ILE A 94 0.56 -1.10 1.88
C ILE A 94 -0.07 -2.49 1.99
N GLY A 95 -0.03 -3.09 3.19
CA GLY A 95 -0.52 -4.44 3.43
C GLY A 95 -0.71 -4.76 4.91
N ASN A 96 -1.07 -6.01 5.23
CA ASN A 96 -1.32 -6.45 6.61
C ASN A 96 -0.89 -7.90 6.89
N ALA A 97 -0.68 -8.70 5.86
CA ALA A 97 -0.54 -10.14 5.98
C ALA A 97 0.89 -10.62 5.73
N ARG A 98 1.18 -11.84 6.16
CA ARG A 98 2.48 -12.49 5.92
C ARG A 98 2.86 -12.54 4.43
N ILE A 99 1.86 -12.68 3.56
CA ILE A 99 2.05 -12.70 2.11
C ILE A 99 2.60 -11.38 1.56
N ASP A 100 2.40 -10.26 2.29
CA ASP A 100 2.83 -8.93 1.86
C ASP A 100 4.32 -8.65 2.11
N ILE A 101 5.02 -9.56 2.81
CA ILE A 101 6.49 -9.45 2.98
C ILE A 101 7.16 -9.29 1.61
N GLY A 102 6.69 -10.02 0.59
CA GLY A 102 7.24 -9.92 -0.76
C GLY A 102 7.06 -8.54 -1.40
N THR A 103 5.97 -7.81 -1.09
CA THR A 103 5.80 -6.42 -1.53
C THR A 103 6.63 -5.45 -0.70
N PHE A 104 6.66 -5.62 0.61
CA PHE A 104 7.40 -4.74 1.53
C PHE A 104 8.90 -4.72 1.24
N GLU A 105 9.53 -5.87 1.06
CA GLU A 105 10.97 -5.99 0.77
C GLU A 105 11.37 -5.41 -0.59
N ASN A 106 10.40 -5.22 -1.49
CA ASN A 106 10.60 -4.68 -2.83
C ASN A 106 9.98 -3.27 -3.01
N ALA A 107 9.76 -2.56 -1.93
CA ALA A 107 9.30 -1.18 -1.90
C ALA A 107 10.33 -0.26 -1.20
N ARG A 108 10.29 1.04 -1.51
CA ARG A 108 11.07 2.09 -0.84
C ARG A 108 10.46 2.44 0.51
N LEU A 109 9.13 2.36 0.62
CA LEU A 109 8.37 2.65 1.82
C LEU A 109 7.31 1.58 2.03
N SER A 110 7.24 1.04 3.23
CA SER A 110 6.32 -0.05 3.60
C SER A 110 5.41 0.37 4.76
N VAL A 111 4.11 0.25 4.56
CA VAL A 111 3.09 0.67 5.53
C VAL A 111 2.18 -0.52 5.87
N ALA A 112 2.03 -0.82 7.16
CA ALA A 112 1.05 -1.80 7.63
C ALA A 112 -0.21 -1.14 8.16
N THR A 113 -1.38 -1.77 7.94
CA THR A 113 -2.68 -1.35 8.48
C THR A 113 -3.20 -2.31 9.53
N LEU A 114 -3.65 -1.78 10.68
CA LEU A 114 -4.16 -2.54 11.84
C LEU A 114 -5.68 -2.78 11.79
N GLN A 115 -6.27 -2.90 10.64
CA GLN A 115 -7.73 -3.02 10.50
C GLN A 115 -8.31 -4.29 11.14
N ALA A 116 -9.66 -4.44 11.07
CA ALA A 116 -10.41 -5.50 11.74
C ALA A 116 -9.97 -6.93 11.39
N GLU A 117 -9.33 -7.16 10.24
CA GLU A 117 -8.79 -8.48 9.88
C GLU A 117 -7.43 -8.76 10.54
N GLY A 118 -6.82 -7.77 11.22
CA GLY A 118 -5.56 -7.89 11.93
C GLY A 118 -4.33 -7.88 11.04
N ILE A 119 -3.16 -7.99 11.67
CA ILE A 119 -1.87 -8.10 10.99
C ILE A 119 -1.14 -9.38 11.44
N HIS A 120 -0.33 -9.92 10.55
CA HIS A 120 0.60 -10.98 10.92
C HIS A 120 1.85 -10.37 11.56
N THR A 121 2.17 -10.75 12.80
CA THR A 121 3.28 -10.15 13.56
C THR A 121 4.65 -10.27 12.88
N GLY A 122 4.83 -11.28 12.03
CA GLY A 122 6.07 -11.45 11.24
C GLY A 122 6.35 -10.35 10.22
N ILE A 123 5.38 -9.46 9.94
CA ILE A 123 5.61 -8.31 9.05
C ILE A 123 6.30 -7.14 9.75
N LEU A 124 6.31 -7.09 11.08
CA LEU A 124 6.77 -5.93 11.85
C LEU A 124 8.21 -5.52 11.55
N GLN A 125 9.07 -6.46 11.20
CA GLN A 125 10.47 -6.18 10.82
C GLN A 125 10.65 -5.79 9.35
N HIS A 126 9.56 -5.76 8.55
CA HIS A 126 9.56 -5.47 7.13
C HIS A 126 8.78 -4.20 6.78
N VAL A 127 8.28 -3.47 7.79
CA VAL A 127 7.49 -2.25 7.58
C VAL A 127 8.13 -1.06 8.28
N ASP A 128 8.01 0.11 7.64
CA ASP A 128 8.54 1.37 8.15
C ASP A 128 7.51 2.08 9.05
N ILE A 129 6.22 1.93 8.73
CA ILE A 129 5.12 2.62 9.43
C ILE A 129 3.95 1.67 9.65
N ILE A 130 3.29 1.84 10.79
CA ILE A 130 2.02 1.15 11.11
C ILE A 130 0.95 2.21 11.37
N VAL A 131 -0.21 2.05 10.75
CA VAL A 131 -1.35 2.94 10.92
C VAL A 131 -2.64 2.17 11.26
N PRO A 132 -3.64 2.82 11.89
CA PRO A 132 -4.87 2.14 12.32
C PRO A 132 -5.69 1.53 11.18
N ASN A 133 -5.74 2.16 10.00
CA ASN A 133 -6.58 1.71 8.88
C ASN A 133 -6.05 2.22 7.53
N ILE A 134 -6.66 1.73 6.44
CA ILE A 134 -6.27 2.09 5.08
C ILE A 134 -6.41 3.59 4.80
N ASN A 135 -7.43 4.26 5.32
CA ASN A 135 -7.61 5.69 5.08
C ASN A 135 -6.47 6.51 5.70
N ASN A 136 -5.96 6.09 6.87
CA ASN A 136 -4.77 6.69 7.46
C ASN A 136 -3.53 6.43 6.59
N ALA A 137 -3.37 5.21 6.04
CA ALA A 137 -2.25 4.90 5.16
C ALA A 137 -2.26 5.76 3.88
N LEU A 138 -3.42 5.87 3.21
CA LEU A 138 -3.58 6.67 1.99
C LEU A 138 -3.35 8.17 2.26
N ASN A 139 -3.80 8.67 3.41
CA ASN A 139 -3.59 10.06 3.80
C ASN A 139 -2.12 10.43 4.02
N LEU A 140 -1.23 9.49 4.34
CA LEU A 140 0.22 9.76 4.42
C LEU A 140 0.78 10.29 3.08
N PHE A 141 0.22 9.86 1.96
CA PHE A 141 0.65 10.29 0.62
C PHE A 141 -0.05 11.56 0.13
N ILE A 142 -1.12 11.98 0.80
CA ILE A 142 -1.84 13.23 0.54
C ILE A 142 -1.27 14.35 1.43
N GLU A 143 -1.17 14.08 2.73
CA GLU A 143 -0.66 15.00 3.74
C GLU A 143 0.84 14.75 4.02
N LYS A 144 1.70 15.18 3.09
CA LYS A 144 3.16 14.95 3.11
C LYS A 144 3.82 15.18 4.46
N LYS A 145 3.42 16.23 5.17
CA LYS A 145 4.02 16.60 6.46
C LYS A 145 3.83 15.54 7.53
N SER A 146 2.73 14.76 7.47
CA SER A 146 2.52 13.66 8.41
C SER A 146 3.54 12.55 8.18
N LEU A 147 3.79 12.17 6.92
CA LEU A 147 4.79 11.17 6.55
C LEU A 147 6.21 11.67 6.87
N GLU A 148 6.54 12.89 6.46
CA GLU A 148 7.84 13.52 6.71
C GLU A 148 8.15 13.62 8.22
N GLY A 149 7.13 13.96 9.03
CA GLY A 149 7.24 14.03 10.48
C GLY A 149 7.42 12.68 11.15
N THR A 150 6.79 11.62 10.63
CA THR A 150 6.89 10.27 11.18
C THR A 150 8.25 9.64 10.90
N LEU A 151 8.85 9.92 9.73
CA LEU A 151 10.13 9.34 9.30
C LEU A 151 11.36 10.15 9.69
N ARG A 152 11.22 11.33 10.30
CA ARG A 152 12.35 12.14 10.75
C ARG A 152 13.18 11.43 11.83
N GLU A 153 14.48 11.66 11.85
CA GLU A 153 15.38 11.27 12.94
C GLU A 153 15.28 12.24 14.13
#